data_c893c5231acbe9d83c8bcceed5da5170
#
_entry.id   c893c5231acbe9d83c8bcceed5da5170
#
_cell.length_a   1.000
_cell.length_b   1.000
_cell.length_c   1.000
_cell.angle_alpha   90.00
_cell.angle_beta   90.00
_cell.angle_gamma   90.00
#
_symmetry.space_group_name_H-M   'P 1'
#
loop_
_entity.id
_entity.type
_entity.pdbx_description
1 polymer ?
#
loop_
_entity_poly.entity_id
_entity_poly.type
_entity_poly.pdbx_seq_one_letter_code
_entity_poly.pdbx_strand_id
1 'polypeptide(L)'
;MKILYHHRTSAGDGQGVHIRALQRAFRELGHEVFEVSLVGASHASTGVANAPSRWSALARMPRFARELAEYAYTSFGRPRIIAAANEHEPDFVYERYAFGNAAGVLAARRLGLPIVLEVNSPMVHELERTRGLSFPRTARRLEDFIWKSVDRVCVVTAALGDMVAERGVEHSRIFVTHNGVQAEHYDYAHDARAKARAALALPVASGIVLGFVGFYREWHRLDLVLDALATPALAATRLVLVGEGPAHAALVARASELGVAERVHFAGPRAHDDVPALLPAFDVALVPAINPYASPLKLFEYMAAGLPTIAPDQPNLREVLEHDRNALLVPVGDGAGLRAALERLCGDECLRLRLGARARSDVLERDLTWRGNARAVIEVASELVRTRRSAKGVR
;
A
#
# COMPACT_ATOMS: atom_id res chain seq x y z
N MET A 1 -17.22 -8.37 17.23
CA MET A 1 -16.15 -9.33 17.54
C MET A 1 -15.00 -8.60 18.22
N LYS A 2 -14.24 -9.31 19.04
CA LYS A 2 -12.99 -8.83 19.65
C LYS A 2 -11.81 -9.32 18.80
N ILE A 3 -11.00 -8.39 18.29
CA ILE A 3 -9.90 -8.64 17.36
C ILE A 3 -8.57 -8.37 18.07
N LEU A 4 -7.68 -9.34 18.13
CA LEU A 4 -6.30 -9.12 18.56
C LEU A 4 -5.46 -8.79 17.30
N TYR A 5 -5.15 -7.52 17.12
CA TYR A 5 -4.40 -7.03 15.95
C TYR A 5 -2.91 -6.96 16.26
N HIS A 6 -2.14 -7.84 15.63
CA HIS A 6 -0.69 -7.90 15.84
C HIS A 6 0.08 -7.42 14.60
N HIS A 7 1.06 -6.55 14.83
CA HIS A 7 2.00 -6.11 13.80
C HIS A 7 3.37 -5.73 14.39
N ARG A 8 4.36 -5.63 13.53
CA ARG A 8 5.74 -5.25 13.89
C ARG A 8 6.19 -3.93 13.28
N THR A 9 5.26 -3.22 12.65
CA THR A 9 5.54 -1.98 11.92
C THR A 9 5.60 -0.80 12.89
N SER A 10 6.66 0.00 12.77
CA SER A 10 6.82 1.27 13.50
C SER A 10 6.66 2.49 12.60
N ALA A 11 6.25 2.29 11.37
CA ALA A 11 6.43 3.26 10.31
C ALA A 11 5.33 4.31 10.22
N GLY A 12 5.73 5.55 9.98
CA GLY A 12 4.88 6.65 9.53
C GLY A 12 4.60 6.64 8.01
N ASP A 13 4.99 5.57 7.32
CA ASP A 13 4.83 5.39 5.88
C ASP A 13 3.49 4.70 5.49
N GLY A 14 3.35 4.32 4.23
CA GLY A 14 2.15 3.65 3.72
C GLY A 14 1.73 2.40 4.51
N GLN A 15 2.66 1.72 5.17
CA GLN A 15 2.32 0.57 6.02
C GLN A 15 1.57 1.00 7.28
N GLY A 16 2.02 2.08 7.93
CA GLY A 16 1.32 2.65 9.09
C GLY A 16 -0.07 3.19 8.73
N VAL A 17 -0.20 3.78 7.53
CA VAL A 17 -1.49 4.24 7.00
C VAL A 17 -2.47 3.07 6.88
N HIS A 18 -2.06 1.99 6.22
CA HIS A 18 -2.87 0.79 6.06
C HIS A 18 -3.34 0.24 7.41
N ILE A 19 -2.42 0.07 8.37
CA ILE A 19 -2.74 -0.48 9.71
C ILE A 19 -3.79 0.39 10.41
N ARG A 20 -3.57 1.71 10.48
CA ARG A 20 -4.50 2.63 11.15
C ARG A 20 -5.86 2.67 10.47
N ALA A 21 -5.88 2.69 9.13
CA ALA A 21 -7.11 2.73 8.35
C ALA A 21 -7.95 1.47 8.53
N LEU A 22 -7.33 0.29 8.47
CA LEU A 22 -8.02 -0.98 8.67
C LEU A 22 -8.51 -1.15 10.12
N GLN A 23 -7.70 -0.79 11.13
CA GLN A 23 -8.15 -0.81 12.53
C GLN A 23 -9.32 0.16 12.78
N ARG A 24 -9.29 1.36 12.16
CA ARG A 24 -10.40 2.31 12.22
C ARG A 24 -11.65 1.68 11.61
N ALA A 25 -11.55 1.09 10.43
CA ALA A 25 -12.67 0.47 9.75
C ALA A 25 -13.30 -0.68 10.57
N PHE A 26 -12.50 -1.51 11.25
CA PHE A 26 -13.03 -2.51 12.19
C PHE A 26 -13.84 -1.87 13.32
N ARG A 27 -13.34 -0.77 13.92
CA ARG A 27 -14.05 -0.07 15.00
C ARG A 27 -15.34 0.59 14.50
N GLU A 28 -15.32 1.18 13.31
CA GLU A 28 -16.51 1.78 12.66
C GLU A 28 -17.60 0.74 12.35
N LEU A 29 -17.21 -0.52 12.14
CA LEU A 29 -18.13 -1.66 12.01
C LEU A 29 -18.61 -2.23 13.35
N GLY A 30 -18.25 -1.61 14.48
CA GLY A 30 -18.68 -2.02 15.82
C GLY A 30 -17.85 -3.17 16.41
N HIS A 31 -16.61 -3.37 15.95
CA HIS A 31 -15.70 -4.38 16.51
C HIS A 31 -14.69 -3.74 17.47
N GLU A 32 -14.30 -4.49 18.50
CA GLU A 32 -13.24 -4.11 19.43
C GLU A 32 -11.89 -4.55 18.87
N VAL A 33 -10.91 -3.65 18.86
CA VAL A 33 -9.56 -3.93 18.33
C VAL A 33 -8.53 -3.67 19.41
N PHE A 34 -7.83 -4.72 19.82
CA PHE A 34 -6.73 -4.72 20.77
C PHE A 34 -5.42 -4.86 20.02
N GLU A 35 -4.61 -3.80 20.03
CA GLU A 35 -3.35 -3.76 19.29
C GLU A 35 -2.20 -4.30 20.11
N VAL A 36 -1.43 -5.22 19.54
CA VAL A 36 -0.15 -5.68 20.07
C VAL A 36 0.94 -5.34 19.05
N SER A 37 1.76 -4.36 19.38
CA SER A 37 2.86 -3.90 18.53
C SER A 37 4.17 -3.74 19.30
N LEU A 38 5.29 -3.58 18.56
CA LEU A 38 6.60 -3.29 19.14
C LEU A 38 6.71 -1.89 19.75
N VAL A 39 5.99 -0.95 19.15
CA VAL A 39 5.99 0.46 19.50
C VAL A 39 4.57 0.78 19.95
N GLY A 40 4.40 1.10 21.23
CA GLY A 40 3.08 1.43 21.77
C GLY A 40 2.42 2.58 21.01
N ALA A 41 1.09 2.59 20.99
CA ALA A 41 0.24 3.54 20.25
C ALA A 41 0.53 5.04 20.54
N SER A 42 1.28 5.35 21.60
CA SER A 42 1.58 6.73 22.03
C SER A 42 2.55 7.51 21.14
N HIS A 43 3.18 6.91 20.14
CA HIS A 43 4.15 7.61 19.26
C HIS A 43 3.65 7.87 17.82
N ALA A 44 2.37 7.63 17.54
CA ALA A 44 1.81 7.75 16.19
C ALA A 44 1.30 9.16 15.83
N SER A 45 1.43 10.17 16.70
CA SER A 45 0.74 11.46 16.52
C SER A 45 1.62 12.64 16.05
N THR A 46 2.91 12.45 15.81
CA THR A 46 3.75 13.52 15.26
C THR A 46 4.41 13.08 13.95
N GLY A 47 3.90 13.62 12.85
CA GLY A 47 4.40 13.41 11.48
C GLY A 47 5.80 13.99 11.22
N VAL A 48 6.73 13.84 12.16
CA VAL A 48 8.14 14.20 12.01
C VAL A 48 8.97 12.92 12.12
N ALA A 49 9.41 12.43 10.98
CA ALA A 49 10.29 11.28 10.83
C ALA A 49 11.72 11.57 11.33
N ASN A 50 11.94 11.95 12.59
CA ASN A 50 13.28 12.20 13.13
C ASN A 50 13.39 12.07 14.65
N ALA A 51 12.89 10.95 15.22
CA ALA A 51 13.44 10.48 16.47
C ALA A 51 14.37 9.29 16.16
N PRO A 52 15.64 9.28 16.64
CA PRO A 52 16.48 8.08 16.50
C PRO A 52 15.85 6.97 17.34
N SER A 53 15.05 6.13 16.67
CA SER A 53 14.47 4.97 17.32
C SER A 53 15.63 4.04 17.73
N ARG A 54 15.51 3.30 18.86
CA ARG A 54 16.47 2.24 19.22
C ARG A 54 16.71 1.24 18.09
N TRP A 55 15.85 1.23 17.10
CA TRP A 55 15.88 0.42 15.87
C TRP A 55 16.82 1.01 14.79
N SER A 56 17.18 2.30 14.84
CA SER A 56 18.23 2.86 13.96
C SER A 56 19.59 2.24 14.23
N ALA A 57 19.81 1.73 15.44
CA ALA A 57 21.00 0.95 15.80
C ALA A 57 21.04 -0.39 15.05
N LEU A 58 19.88 -1.04 14.82
CA LEU A 58 19.80 -2.28 14.05
C LEU A 58 20.20 -2.08 12.58
N ALA A 59 19.94 -0.91 12.01
CA ALA A 59 20.34 -0.61 10.63
C ALA A 59 21.87 -0.60 10.44
N ARG A 60 22.63 -0.34 11.51
CA ARG A 60 24.10 -0.34 11.51
C ARG A 60 24.72 -1.70 11.81
N MET A 61 23.92 -2.68 12.22
CA MET A 61 24.40 -4.03 12.52
C MET A 61 24.79 -4.79 11.25
N PRO A 62 25.77 -5.71 11.32
CA PRO A 62 26.02 -6.66 10.26
C PRO A 62 24.74 -7.39 9.84
N ARG A 63 24.61 -7.71 8.55
CA ARG A 63 23.41 -8.32 7.97
C ARG A 63 22.91 -9.53 8.76
N PHE A 64 23.82 -10.47 9.09
CA PHE A 64 23.47 -11.68 9.83
C PHE A 64 22.91 -11.41 11.22
N ALA A 65 23.48 -10.43 11.94
CA ALA A 65 23.04 -10.10 13.30
C ALA A 65 21.64 -9.44 13.29
N ARG A 66 21.38 -8.59 12.30
CA ARG A 66 20.05 -8.00 12.10
C ARG A 66 19.02 -9.07 11.76
N GLU A 67 19.34 -10.01 10.88
CA GLU A 67 18.48 -11.12 10.51
C GLU A 67 18.16 -12.03 11.70
N LEU A 68 19.15 -12.34 12.55
CA LEU A 68 18.95 -13.09 13.79
C LEU A 68 18.06 -12.33 14.79
N ALA A 69 18.20 -11.00 14.91
CA ALA A 69 17.34 -10.18 15.73
C ALA A 69 15.88 -10.17 15.23
N GLU A 70 15.67 -10.20 13.92
CA GLU A 70 14.34 -10.31 13.31
C GLU A 70 13.68 -11.66 13.65
N TYR A 71 14.43 -12.77 13.61
CA TYR A 71 13.93 -14.09 14.05
C TYR A 71 13.67 -14.17 15.55
N ALA A 72 14.56 -13.58 16.36
CA ALA A 72 14.43 -13.57 17.83
C ALA A 72 13.16 -12.85 18.31
N TYR A 73 12.58 -11.97 17.47
CA TYR A 73 11.32 -11.32 17.81
C TYR A 73 10.20 -12.29 18.16
N THR A 74 10.16 -13.45 17.55
CA THR A 74 9.17 -14.50 17.82
C THR A 74 9.11 -14.86 19.31
N SER A 75 10.28 -14.96 19.97
CA SER A 75 10.36 -15.27 21.41
C SER A 75 9.88 -14.13 22.30
N PHE A 76 9.93 -12.91 21.79
CA PHE A 76 9.50 -11.71 22.51
C PHE A 76 8.03 -11.34 22.24
N GLY A 77 7.57 -11.47 21.00
CA GLY A 77 6.22 -11.15 20.59
C GLY A 77 5.17 -12.15 21.09
N ARG A 78 5.51 -13.45 21.03
CA ARG A 78 4.60 -14.53 21.44
C ARG A 78 4.03 -14.38 22.86
N PRO A 79 4.83 -14.17 23.94
CA PRO A 79 4.29 -13.99 25.29
C PRO A 79 3.37 -12.77 25.42
N ARG A 80 3.67 -11.69 24.71
CA ARG A 80 2.83 -10.47 24.69
C ARG A 80 1.47 -10.71 24.05
N ILE A 81 1.43 -11.43 22.92
CA ILE A 81 0.18 -11.83 22.27
C ILE A 81 -0.64 -12.71 23.20
N ILE A 82 -0.01 -13.69 23.89
CA ILE A 82 -0.68 -14.57 24.85
C ILE A 82 -1.22 -13.76 26.03
N ALA A 83 -0.45 -12.83 26.59
CA ALA A 83 -0.89 -11.99 27.70
C ALA A 83 -2.10 -11.13 27.31
N ALA A 84 -2.04 -10.44 26.17
CA ALA A 84 -3.15 -9.64 25.65
C ALA A 84 -4.38 -10.49 25.33
N ALA A 85 -4.19 -11.72 24.81
CA ALA A 85 -5.31 -12.63 24.56
C ALA A 85 -5.98 -13.11 25.85
N ASN A 86 -5.22 -13.35 26.92
CA ASN A 86 -5.79 -13.72 28.22
C ASN A 86 -6.53 -12.55 28.89
N GLU A 87 -6.09 -11.31 28.65
CA GLU A 87 -6.70 -10.10 29.21
C GLU A 87 -8.00 -9.73 28.48
N HIS A 88 -8.00 -9.81 27.14
CA HIS A 88 -9.08 -9.27 26.32
C HIS A 88 -10.03 -10.34 25.76
N GLU A 89 -9.67 -11.61 25.82
CA GLU A 89 -10.45 -12.75 25.29
C GLU A 89 -10.91 -12.53 23.84
N PRO A 90 -9.97 -12.35 22.87
CA PRO A 90 -10.32 -12.09 21.48
C PRO A 90 -10.97 -13.31 20.83
N ASP A 91 -11.85 -13.03 19.84
CA ASP A 91 -12.45 -14.06 19.00
C ASP A 91 -11.45 -14.65 18.00
N PHE A 92 -10.52 -13.84 17.50
CA PHE A 92 -9.46 -14.26 16.56
C PHE A 92 -8.25 -13.33 16.62
N VAL A 93 -7.14 -13.80 16.03
CA VAL A 93 -5.91 -13.01 15.81
C VAL A 93 -5.89 -12.54 14.36
N TYR A 94 -5.70 -11.25 14.14
CA TYR A 94 -5.35 -10.67 12.84
C TYR A 94 -3.89 -10.22 12.89
N GLU A 95 -3.03 -10.86 12.09
CA GLU A 95 -1.60 -10.57 12.08
C GLU A 95 -1.15 -10.01 10.73
N ARG A 96 -0.48 -8.87 10.76
CA ARG A 96 0.24 -8.38 9.59
C ARG A 96 1.58 -9.09 9.49
N TYR A 97 1.80 -9.77 8.37
CA TYR A 97 3.04 -10.49 8.12
C TYR A 97 4.26 -9.56 8.21
N ALA A 98 5.28 -10.03 8.90
CA ALA A 98 6.58 -9.39 8.99
C ALA A 98 7.68 -10.45 8.87
N PHE A 99 8.77 -10.09 8.21
CA PHE A 99 9.90 -11.00 7.97
C PHE A 99 10.39 -11.67 9.27
N GLY A 100 10.48 -12.99 9.25
CA GLY A 100 11.03 -13.78 10.36
C GLY A 100 10.14 -13.88 11.61
N ASN A 101 8.89 -13.40 11.57
CA ASN A 101 7.99 -13.35 12.71
C ASN A 101 6.94 -14.46 12.69
N ALA A 102 7.07 -15.44 13.59
CA ALA A 102 6.09 -16.51 13.80
C ALA A 102 5.30 -16.34 15.12
N ALA A 103 5.38 -15.18 15.78
CA ALA A 103 4.82 -14.98 17.11
C ALA A 103 3.30 -15.19 17.16
N GLY A 104 2.55 -14.60 16.23
CA GLY A 104 1.09 -14.75 16.17
C GLY A 104 0.65 -16.17 15.87
N VAL A 105 1.29 -16.82 14.90
CA VAL A 105 1.02 -18.24 14.57
C VAL A 105 1.20 -19.14 15.80
N LEU A 106 2.32 -19.01 16.51
CA LEU A 106 2.62 -19.85 17.68
C LEU A 106 1.73 -19.52 18.88
N ALA A 107 1.35 -18.24 19.06
CA ALA A 107 0.41 -17.82 20.08
C ALA A 107 -1.01 -18.34 19.79
N ALA A 108 -1.51 -18.13 18.58
CA ALA A 108 -2.84 -18.57 18.16
C ALA A 108 -3.01 -20.09 18.30
N ARG A 109 -2.01 -20.87 17.89
CA ARG A 109 -2.01 -22.33 18.07
C ARG A 109 -2.09 -22.75 19.54
N ARG A 110 -1.31 -22.10 20.42
CA ARG A 110 -1.33 -22.42 21.87
C ARG A 110 -2.67 -22.07 22.52
N LEU A 111 -3.29 -20.99 22.08
CA LEU A 111 -4.57 -20.52 22.62
C LEU A 111 -5.79 -21.19 21.98
N GLY A 112 -5.59 -21.89 20.87
CA GLY A 112 -6.69 -22.45 20.08
C GLY A 112 -7.56 -21.38 19.42
N LEU A 113 -6.99 -20.18 19.11
CA LEU A 113 -7.65 -19.09 18.44
C LEU A 113 -7.52 -19.22 16.91
N PRO A 114 -8.53 -18.82 16.14
CA PRO A 114 -8.37 -18.61 14.69
C PRO A 114 -7.36 -17.51 14.42
N ILE A 115 -6.61 -17.64 13.30
CA ILE A 115 -5.68 -16.62 12.83
C ILE A 115 -5.85 -16.33 11.35
N VAL A 116 -5.98 -15.03 11.04
CA VAL A 116 -5.93 -14.48 9.69
C VAL A 116 -4.61 -13.73 9.54
N LEU A 117 -3.81 -14.09 8.55
CA LEU A 117 -2.53 -13.45 8.25
C LEU A 117 -2.66 -12.55 7.04
N GLU A 118 -2.38 -11.27 7.20
CA GLU A 118 -2.32 -10.29 6.12
C GLU A 118 -0.91 -10.27 5.50
N VAL A 119 -0.80 -10.60 4.22
CA VAL A 119 0.46 -10.56 3.45
C VAL A 119 0.38 -9.45 2.41
N ASN A 120 1.24 -8.43 2.55
CA ASN A 120 1.28 -7.27 1.66
C ASN A 120 2.43 -7.33 0.65
N SER A 121 3.41 -8.17 0.91
CA SER A 121 4.53 -8.43 -0.01
C SER A 121 5.21 -9.77 0.31
N PRO A 122 5.85 -10.40 -0.68
CA PRO A 122 6.68 -11.60 -0.48
C PRO A 122 8.05 -11.16 0.07
N MET A 123 8.13 -10.92 1.40
CA MET A 123 9.27 -10.23 2.02
C MET A 123 10.60 -10.93 1.81
N VAL A 124 10.64 -12.26 1.79
CA VAL A 124 11.89 -13.01 1.52
C VAL A 124 12.35 -12.71 0.09
N HIS A 125 11.46 -12.74 -0.89
CA HIS A 125 11.78 -12.41 -2.29
C HIS A 125 12.28 -10.96 -2.43
N GLU A 126 11.61 -10.00 -1.78
CA GLU A 126 12.04 -8.59 -1.81
C GLU A 126 13.41 -8.39 -1.18
N LEU A 127 13.65 -9.02 -0.02
CA LEU A 127 14.91 -8.89 0.69
C LEU A 127 16.08 -9.53 -0.07
N GLU A 128 15.87 -10.66 -0.74
CA GLU A 128 16.88 -11.29 -1.59
C GLU A 128 17.32 -10.36 -2.73
N ARG A 129 16.39 -9.60 -3.32
CA ARG A 129 16.67 -8.68 -4.44
C ARG A 129 17.23 -7.33 -4.00
N THR A 130 16.97 -6.89 -2.78
CA THR A 130 17.35 -5.56 -2.30
C THR A 130 18.62 -5.59 -1.44
N ARG A 131 18.51 -6.04 -0.20
CA ARG A 131 19.64 -6.05 0.75
C ARG A 131 20.42 -7.37 0.81
N GLY A 132 19.88 -8.42 0.20
CA GLY A 132 20.32 -9.79 0.34
C GLY A 132 19.97 -10.39 1.71
N LEU A 133 20.09 -11.71 1.84
CA LEU A 133 19.88 -12.46 3.08
C LEU A 133 21.16 -13.23 3.46
N SER A 134 21.43 -13.31 4.76
CA SER A 134 22.54 -14.13 5.30
C SER A 134 22.15 -15.60 5.41
N PHE A 135 20.86 -15.84 5.71
CA PHE A 135 20.30 -17.19 5.90
C PHE A 135 19.11 -17.45 4.97
N PRO A 136 19.26 -17.40 3.62
CA PRO A 136 18.12 -17.42 2.70
C PRO A 136 17.29 -18.71 2.79
N ARG A 137 17.92 -19.88 3.06
CA ARG A 137 17.18 -21.14 3.23
C ARG A 137 16.33 -21.14 4.50
N THR A 138 16.83 -20.59 5.58
CA THR A 138 16.09 -20.45 6.85
C THR A 138 14.93 -19.46 6.69
N ALA A 139 15.19 -18.33 6.05
CA ALA A 139 14.18 -17.32 5.75
C ALA A 139 13.01 -17.90 4.96
N ARG A 140 13.29 -18.61 3.85
CA ARG A 140 12.27 -19.26 3.01
C ARG A 140 11.47 -20.32 3.78
N ARG A 141 12.14 -21.19 4.55
CA ARG A 141 11.45 -22.21 5.36
C ARG A 141 10.56 -21.60 6.43
N LEU A 142 10.99 -20.51 7.06
CA LEU A 142 10.22 -19.85 8.08
C LEU A 142 9.00 -19.11 7.47
N GLU A 143 9.16 -18.45 6.33
CA GLU A 143 8.05 -17.86 5.57
C GLU A 143 7.02 -18.92 5.19
N ASP A 144 7.46 -20.04 4.61
CA ASP A 144 6.58 -21.17 4.28
C ASP A 144 5.84 -21.72 5.50
N PHE A 145 6.56 -21.88 6.63
CA PHE A 145 5.96 -22.33 7.88
C PHE A 145 4.87 -21.36 8.35
N ILE A 146 5.14 -20.06 8.34
CA ILE A 146 4.19 -19.02 8.78
C ILE A 146 2.94 -19.07 7.89
N TRP A 147 3.10 -18.99 6.57
CA TRP A 147 1.98 -18.94 5.61
C TRP A 147 1.12 -20.21 5.63
N LYS A 148 1.76 -21.40 5.74
CA LYS A 148 1.05 -22.68 5.81
C LYS A 148 0.38 -22.93 7.15
N SER A 149 0.76 -22.21 8.18
CA SER A 149 0.32 -22.49 9.56
C SER A 149 -0.88 -21.70 10.05
N VAL A 150 -1.31 -20.68 9.29
CA VAL A 150 -2.48 -19.86 9.61
C VAL A 150 -3.78 -20.46 9.05
N ASP A 151 -4.93 -20.05 9.54
CA ASP A 151 -6.22 -20.56 9.04
C ASP A 151 -6.59 -19.95 7.69
N ARG A 152 -6.32 -18.65 7.51
CA ARG A 152 -6.53 -17.91 6.25
C ARG A 152 -5.38 -16.94 6.00
N VAL A 153 -5.06 -16.75 4.73
CA VAL A 153 -4.12 -15.73 4.26
C VAL A 153 -4.90 -14.68 3.49
N CYS A 154 -4.82 -13.44 3.96
CA CYS A 154 -5.35 -12.27 3.30
C CYS A 154 -4.23 -11.63 2.47
N VAL A 155 -4.39 -11.50 1.17
CA VAL A 155 -3.41 -10.91 0.26
C VAL A 155 -3.96 -9.64 -0.39
N VAL A 156 -3.07 -8.73 -0.77
CA VAL A 156 -3.49 -7.44 -1.36
C VAL A 156 -3.75 -7.49 -2.87
N THR A 157 -3.41 -8.60 -3.53
CA THR A 157 -3.69 -8.85 -4.95
C THR A 157 -3.78 -10.35 -5.21
N ALA A 158 -4.52 -10.77 -6.24
CA ALA A 158 -4.55 -12.16 -6.68
C ALA A 158 -3.15 -12.61 -7.14
N ALA A 159 -2.40 -11.73 -7.83
CA ALA A 159 -1.02 -12.01 -8.22
C ALA A 159 -0.11 -12.36 -7.03
N LEU A 160 -0.27 -11.68 -5.88
CA LEU A 160 0.43 -12.07 -4.64
C LEU A 160 -0.13 -13.39 -4.08
N GLY A 161 -1.43 -13.61 -4.20
CA GLY A 161 -2.09 -14.87 -3.82
C GLY A 161 -1.50 -16.07 -4.56
N ASP A 162 -1.26 -15.94 -5.85
CA ASP A 162 -0.63 -16.99 -6.67
C ASP A 162 0.80 -17.29 -6.17
N MET A 163 1.59 -16.26 -5.86
CA MET A 163 2.92 -16.44 -5.26
C MET A 163 2.87 -17.16 -3.89
N VAL A 164 1.85 -16.89 -3.08
CA VAL A 164 1.62 -17.58 -1.80
C VAL A 164 1.19 -19.03 -2.04
N ALA A 165 0.35 -19.29 -3.02
CA ALA A 165 -0.11 -20.64 -3.39
C ALA A 165 1.05 -21.49 -3.96
N GLU A 166 1.92 -20.92 -4.79
CA GLU A 166 3.14 -21.59 -5.31
C GLU A 166 4.07 -22.04 -4.18
N ARG A 167 4.01 -21.39 -3.00
CA ARG A 167 4.72 -21.80 -1.80
C ARG A 167 4.00 -22.91 -1.01
N GLY A 168 2.86 -23.40 -1.51
CA GLY A 168 2.11 -24.55 -1.00
C GLY A 168 1.05 -24.20 0.03
N VAL A 169 0.51 -22.99 0.00
CA VAL A 169 -0.76 -22.64 0.67
C VAL A 169 -1.92 -22.98 -0.27
N GLU A 170 -2.92 -23.68 0.23
CA GLU A 170 -4.10 -24.03 -0.57
C GLU A 170 -4.88 -22.76 -0.98
N HIS A 171 -5.31 -22.67 -2.24
CA HIS A 171 -6.07 -21.53 -2.77
C HIS A 171 -7.34 -21.24 -1.95
N SER A 172 -8.01 -22.27 -1.45
CA SER A 172 -9.20 -22.17 -0.59
C SER A 172 -8.95 -21.40 0.72
N ARG A 173 -7.69 -21.25 1.11
CA ARG A 173 -7.27 -20.54 2.32
C ARG A 173 -6.80 -19.12 2.03
N ILE A 174 -6.73 -18.71 0.77
CA ILE A 174 -6.29 -17.38 0.33
C ILE A 174 -7.52 -16.58 -0.06
N PHE A 175 -7.60 -15.33 0.37
CA PHE A 175 -8.58 -14.35 -0.10
C PHE A 175 -7.94 -13.00 -0.33
N VAL A 176 -8.50 -12.24 -1.25
CA VAL A 176 -7.93 -10.95 -1.67
C VAL A 176 -8.71 -9.80 -1.04
N THR A 177 -7.97 -8.86 -0.44
CA THR A 177 -8.47 -7.53 -0.10
C THR A 177 -7.48 -6.51 -0.63
N HIS A 178 -7.84 -5.86 -1.74
CA HIS A 178 -7.01 -4.78 -2.27
C HIS A 178 -6.85 -3.67 -1.23
N ASN A 179 -5.82 -2.84 -1.37
CA ASN A 179 -5.78 -1.62 -0.56
C ASN A 179 -7.06 -0.82 -0.79
N GLY A 180 -7.50 -0.11 0.23
CA GLY A 180 -8.74 0.66 0.21
C GLY A 180 -8.50 2.14 0.39
N VAL A 181 -9.59 2.90 0.27
CA VAL A 181 -9.60 4.32 0.58
C VAL A 181 -10.74 4.68 1.55
N GLN A 182 -10.67 5.84 2.19
CA GLN A 182 -11.82 6.49 2.81
C GLN A 182 -12.48 7.37 1.75
N ALA A 183 -13.51 6.86 1.08
CA ALA A 183 -14.12 7.52 -0.08
C ALA A 183 -14.62 8.93 0.24
N GLU A 184 -15.04 9.17 1.47
CA GLU A 184 -15.57 10.45 1.97
C GLU A 184 -14.52 11.58 1.93
N HIS A 185 -13.23 11.25 1.99
CA HIS A 185 -12.15 12.25 1.91
C HIS A 185 -11.99 12.85 0.50
N TYR A 186 -12.65 12.26 -0.50
CA TYR A 186 -12.56 12.64 -1.91
C TYR A 186 -13.86 13.26 -2.44
N ASP A 187 -14.74 13.69 -1.56
CA ASP A 187 -15.92 14.50 -1.88
C ASP A 187 -15.54 15.98 -1.89
N TYR A 188 -15.13 16.46 -3.06
CA TYR A 188 -14.53 17.78 -3.20
C TYR A 188 -15.56 18.90 -3.35
N ALA A 189 -15.33 20.00 -2.64
CA ALA A 189 -16.02 21.26 -2.87
C ALA A 189 -15.61 21.86 -4.23
N HIS A 190 -16.46 22.74 -4.78
CA HIS A 190 -16.23 23.38 -6.08
C HIS A 190 -14.89 24.12 -6.20
N ASP A 191 -14.37 24.67 -5.12
CA ASP A 191 -13.11 25.43 -5.07
C ASP A 191 -11.87 24.57 -4.73
N ALA A 192 -12.04 23.25 -4.54
CA ALA A 192 -10.97 22.35 -4.11
C ALA A 192 -9.75 22.40 -5.06
N ARG A 193 -9.99 22.44 -6.38
CA ARG A 193 -8.92 22.56 -7.38
C ARG A 193 -8.08 23.84 -7.22
N ALA A 194 -8.74 24.98 -7.03
CA ALA A 194 -8.03 26.25 -6.85
C ALA A 194 -7.22 26.24 -5.56
N LYS A 195 -7.79 25.73 -4.46
CA LYS A 195 -7.11 25.58 -3.17
C LYS A 195 -5.90 24.64 -3.26
N ALA A 196 -6.05 23.51 -3.90
CA ALA A 196 -4.98 22.52 -4.09
C ALA A 196 -3.82 23.09 -4.93
N ARG A 197 -4.13 23.79 -6.03
CA ARG A 197 -3.12 24.47 -6.85
C ARG A 197 -2.38 25.57 -6.08
N ALA A 198 -3.09 26.37 -5.30
CA ALA A 198 -2.49 27.37 -4.44
C ALA A 198 -1.58 26.75 -3.37
N ALA A 199 -2.01 25.67 -2.71
CA ALA A 199 -1.22 24.93 -1.71
C ALA A 199 0.07 24.33 -2.29
N LEU A 200 0.07 24.03 -3.60
CA LEU A 200 1.23 23.56 -4.34
C LEU A 200 2.01 24.71 -5.03
N ALA A 201 1.67 25.97 -4.76
CA ALA A 201 2.27 27.14 -5.41
C ALA A 201 2.30 27.06 -6.95
N LEU A 202 1.30 26.44 -7.55
CA LEU A 202 1.20 26.31 -9.00
C LEU A 202 0.64 27.61 -9.61
N PRO A 203 1.17 28.06 -10.75
CA PRO A 203 0.63 29.22 -11.47
C PRO A 203 -0.86 29.02 -11.81
N VAL A 204 -1.65 30.09 -11.77
CA VAL A 204 -3.09 30.06 -12.08
C VAL A 204 -3.35 29.49 -13.48
N ALA A 205 -2.51 29.83 -14.44
CA ALA A 205 -2.58 29.35 -15.84
C ALA A 205 -1.67 28.13 -16.08
N SER A 206 -1.71 27.14 -15.20
CA SER A 206 -0.75 26.01 -15.23
C SER A 206 -0.94 25.02 -16.38
N GLY A 207 -1.90 25.19 -17.25
CA GLY A 207 -2.19 24.16 -18.29
C GLY A 207 -2.57 22.81 -17.65
N ILE A 208 -2.18 21.71 -18.28
CA ILE A 208 -2.38 20.35 -17.77
C ILE A 208 -1.32 20.01 -16.72
N VAL A 209 -1.76 19.49 -15.59
CA VAL A 209 -0.91 19.09 -14.46
C VAL A 209 -0.91 17.56 -14.31
N LEU A 210 0.24 16.96 -14.57
CA LEU A 210 0.50 15.56 -14.27
C LEU A 210 0.90 15.44 -12.79
N GLY A 211 0.36 14.48 -12.06
CA GLY A 211 0.63 14.30 -10.64
C GLY A 211 1.16 12.92 -10.27
N PHE A 212 2.17 12.88 -9.40
CA PHE A 212 2.63 11.67 -8.75
C PHE A 212 2.76 11.91 -7.25
N VAL A 213 2.24 10.98 -6.45
CA VAL A 213 2.35 11.01 -4.98
C VAL A 213 3.10 9.77 -4.51
N GLY A 214 4.12 9.95 -3.68
CA GLY A 214 4.80 8.86 -3.01
C GLY A 214 6.31 9.01 -2.90
N PHE A 215 6.95 7.94 -2.41
CA PHE A 215 8.39 7.90 -2.21
C PHE A 215 9.10 7.64 -3.55
N TYR A 216 10.05 8.51 -3.96
CA TYR A 216 10.71 8.40 -5.26
C TYR A 216 11.75 7.30 -5.26
N ARG A 217 11.40 6.18 -5.90
CA ARG A 217 12.26 5.03 -6.14
C ARG A 217 12.56 4.91 -7.64
N GLU A 218 13.73 4.41 -8.00
CA GLU A 218 14.10 4.16 -9.40
C GLU A 218 13.10 3.29 -10.15
N TRP A 219 12.55 2.29 -9.47
CA TRP A 219 11.56 1.40 -10.09
C TRP A 219 10.21 2.05 -10.42
N HIS A 220 9.93 3.28 -9.90
CA HIS A 220 8.74 4.04 -10.31
C HIS A 220 8.85 4.61 -11.71
N ARG A 221 10.06 4.59 -12.32
CA ARG A 221 10.33 5.01 -13.69
C ARG A 221 9.79 6.41 -14.00
N LEU A 222 9.93 7.35 -13.05
CA LEU A 222 9.61 8.76 -13.27
C LEU A 222 10.51 9.42 -14.33
N ASP A 223 11.67 8.83 -14.61
CA ASP A 223 12.55 9.17 -15.74
C ASP A 223 11.81 9.14 -17.08
N LEU A 224 10.98 8.12 -17.32
CA LEU A 224 10.19 8.02 -18.57
C LEU A 224 9.14 9.15 -18.71
N VAL A 225 8.61 9.65 -17.56
CA VAL A 225 7.68 10.79 -17.57
C VAL A 225 8.44 12.08 -17.93
N LEU A 226 9.66 12.26 -17.40
CA LEU A 226 10.51 13.41 -17.76
C LEU A 226 10.89 13.40 -19.23
N ASP A 227 11.24 12.22 -19.78
CA ASP A 227 11.55 12.05 -21.19
C ASP A 227 10.35 12.41 -22.09
N ALA A 228 9.14 11.98 -21.70
CA ALA A 228 7.93 12.34 -22.42
C ALA A 228 7.65 13.86 -22.33
N LEU A 229 7.85 14.47 -21.15
CA LEU A 229 7.62 15.89 -20.92
C LEU A 229 8.51 16.78 -21.80
N ALA A 230 9.68 16.29 -22.25
CA ALA A 230 10.59 17.01 -23.13
C ALA A 230 10.09 17.12 -24.59
N THR A 231 9.02 16.41 -24.94
CA THR A 231 8.47 16.45 -26.30
C THR A 231 7.65 17.71 -26.57
N PRO A 232 7.62 18.22 -27.81
CA PRO A 232 6.84 19.42 -28.18
C PRO A 232 5.34 19.29 -27.87
N ALA A 233 4.77 18.10 -28.03
CA ALA A 233 3.34 17.84 -27.78
C ALA A 233 2.94 18.10 -26.29
N LEU A 234 3.87 17.98 -25.36
CA LEU A 234 3.65 18.21 -23.93
C LEU A 234 4.27 19.53 -23.42
N ALA A 235 4.60 20.48 -24.32
CA ALA A 235 5.27 21.74 -23.96
C ALA A 235 4.50 22.60 -22.94
N ALA A 236 3.16 22.57 -22.97
CA ALA A 236 2.29 23.27 -22.03
C ALA A 236 1.95 22.50 -20.76
N THR A 237 2.51 21.28 -20.59
CA THR A 237 2.22 20.37 -19.48
C THR A 237 3.23 20.54 -18.36
N ARG A 238 2.76 20.47 -17.10
CA ARG A 238 3.59 20.49 -15.89
C ARG A 238 3.54 19.15 -15.19
N LEU A 239 4.62 18.82 -14.49
CA LEU A 239 4.71 17.64 -13.63
C LEU A 239 4.84 18.08 -12.18
N VAL A 240 4.00 17.54 -11.31
CA VAL A 240 4.06 17.76 -9.85
C VAL A 240 4.38 16.44 -9.17
N LEU A 241 5.45 16.44 -8.41
CA LEU A 241 5.93 15.29 -7.64
C LEU A 241 5.78 15.60 -6.14
N VAL A 242 4.82 14.93 -5.48
CA VAL A 242 4.57 15.05 -4.04
C VAL A 242 5.24 13.89 -3.32
N GLY A 243 6.21 14.20 -2.47
CA GLY A 243 6.97 13.20 -1.73
C GLY A 243 8.47 13.48 -1.75
N GLU A 244 9.22 12.47 -1.41
CA GLU A 244 10.69 12.47 -1.42
C GLU A 244 11.22 11.06 -1.74
N GLY A 245 12.52 10.89 -1.84
CA GLY A 245 13.10 9.56 -1.99
C GLY A 245 14.49 9.55 -2.64
N PRO A 246 15.17 8.39 -2.66
CA PRO A 246 16.56 8.29 -3.14
C PRO A 246 16.73 8.68 -4.62
N ALA A 247 15.67 8.60 -5.44
CA ALA A 247 15.75 9.01 -6.84
C ALA A 247 15.65 10.53 -7.04
N HIS A 248 15.40 11.34 -6.00
CA HIS A 248 15.19 12.79 -6.12
C HIS A 248 16.30 13.49 -6.90
N ALA A 249 17.56 13.32 -6.47
CA ALA A 249 18.70 13.99 -7.11
C ALA A 249 18.85 13.63 -8.59
N ALA A 250 18.64 12.35 -8.94
CA ALA A 250 18.70 11.89 -10.31
C ALA A 250 17.57 12.47 -11.17
N LEU A 251 16.36 12.62 -10.61
CA LEU A 251 15.22 13.23 -11.31
C LEU A 251 15.46 14.75 -11.55
N VAL A 252 16.01 15.46 -10.58
CA VAL A 252 16.38 16.89 -10.74
C VAL A 252 17.42 17.05 -11.84
N ALA A 253 18.49 16.24 -11.83
CA ALA A 253 19.52 16.26 -12.87
C ALA A 253 18.92 15.98 -14.25
N ARG A 254 18.09 14.93 -14.36
CA ARG A 254 17.42 14.54 -15.61
C ARG A 254 16.51 15.65 -16.15
N ALA A 255 15.73 16.31 -15.29
CA ALA A 255 14.87 17.41 -15.67
C ALA A 255 15.68 18.59 -16.25
N SER A 256 16.85 18.87 -15.67
CA SER A 256 17.77 19.91 -16.14
C SER A 256 18.41 19.54 -17.50
N GLU A 257 18.90 18.32 -17.65
CA GLU A 257 19.46 17.79 -18.91
C GLU A 257 18.46 17.89 -20.08
N LEU A 258 17.19 17.62 -19.80
CA LEU A 258 16.11 17.64 -20.78
C LEU A 258 15.55 19.06 -21.03
N GLY A 259 15.99 20.08 -20.28
CA GLY A 259 15.49 21.44 -20.39
C GLY A 259 14.03 21.61 -19.93
N VAL A 260 13.54 20.73 -19.03
CA VAL A 260 12.16 20.74 -18.53
C VAL A 260 12.04 21.16 -17.06
N ALA A 261 13.14 21.54 -16.42
CA ALA A 261 13.19 21.83 -14.97
C ALA A 261 12.12 22.84 -14.50
N GLU A 262 11.87 23.91 -15.28
CA GLU A 262 10.85 24.93 -14.97
C GLU A 262 9.39 24.40 -15.03
N ARG A 263 9.20 23.22 -15.57
CA ARG A 263 7.89 22.56 -15.67
C ARG A 263 7.72 21.40 -14.68
N VAL A 264 8.76 21.09 -13.90
CA VAL A 264 8.76 20.05 -12.87
C VAL A 264 8.76 20.69 -11.49
N HIS A 265 7.69 20.44 -10.73
CA HIS A 265 7.55 20.95 -9.37
C HIS A 265 7.72 19.83 -8.36
N PHE A 266 8.81 19.86 -7.59
CA PHE A 266 9.05 18.97 -6.47
C PHE A 266 8.43 19.58 -5.20
N ALA A 267 7.21 19.14 -4.85
CA ALA A 267 6.43 19.72 -3.75
C ALA A 267 6.90 19.26 -2.34
N GLY A 268 7.88 18.34 -2.29
CA GLY A 268 8.37 17.77 -1.03
C GLY A 268 7.39 16.83 -0.36
N PRO A 269 7.80 16.25 0.78
CA PRO A 269 6.96 15.30 1.53
C PRO A 269 5.75 16.02 2.15
N ARG A 270 4.61 15.29 2.18
CA ARG A 270 3.37 15.73 2.83
C ARG A 270 2.89 14.64 3.79
N ALA A 271 2.19 15.03 4.85
CA ALA A 271 1.49 14.06 5.68
C ALA A 271 0.44 13.34 4.82
N HIS A 272 0.23 12.05 5.07
CA HIS A 272 -0.71 11.27 4.26
C HIS A 272 -2.14 11.84 4.31
N ASP A 273 -2.54 12.35 5.47
CA ASP A 273 -3.86 12.95 5.68
C ASP A 273 -4.07 14.25 4.88
N ASP A 274 -2.99 14.90 4.41
CA ASP A 274 -3.06 16.09 3.56
C ASP A 274 -3.17 15.73 2.07
N VAL A 275 -2.82 14.50 1.68
CA VAL A 275 -2.79 14.08 0.26
C VAL A 275 -4.15 14.25 -0.43
N PRO A 276 -5.29 13.85 0.17
CA PRO A 276 -6.60 14.03 -0.47
C PRO A 276 -6.87 15.48 -0.90
N ALA A 277 -6.47 16.47 -0.08
CA ALA A 277 -6.66 17.87 -0.39
C ALA A 277 -5.77 18.40 -1.55
N LEU A 278 -4.70 17.69 -1.89
CA LEU A 278 -3.77 18.07 -2.97
C LEU A 278 -4.14 17.46 -4.33
N LEU A 279 -4.81 16.30 -4.34
CA LEU A 279 -5.15 15.58 -5.58
C LEU A 279 -5.98 16.39 -6.58
N PRO A 280 -6.91 17.29 -6.19
CA PRO A 280 -7.66 18.12 -7.13
C PRO A 280 -6.79 19.06 -7.99
N ALA A 281 -5.51 19.28 -7.61
CA ALA A 281 -4.57 20.05 -8.43
C ALA A 281 -4.21 19.33 -9.74
N PHE A 282 -4.31 18.01 -9.79
CA PHE A 282 -3.89 17.18 -10.91
C PHE A 282 -5.00 17.03 -11.96
N ASP A 283 -4.59 16.94 -13.22
CA ASP A 283 -5.44 16.60 -14.35
C ASP A 283 -5.28 15.14 -14.77
N VAL A 284 -4.09 14.58 -14.53
CA VAL A 284 -3.73 13.19 -14.82
C VAL A 284 -2.87 12.67 -13.70
N ALA A 285 -3.20 11.51 -13.15
CA ALA A 285 -2.44 10.84 -12.12
C ALA A 285 -1.53 9.75 -12.72
N LEU A 286 -0.36 9.55 -12.09
CA LEU A 286 0.68 8.70 -12.64
C LEU A 286 1.06 7.56 -11.70
N VAL A 287 1.08 6.36 -12.25
CA VAL A 287 1.70 5.16 -11.68
C VAL A 287 2.60 4.55 -12.78
N PRO A 288 3.76 5.16 -13.13
CA PRO A 288 4.50 4.77 -14.34
C PRO A 288 5.07 3.35 -14.27
N ALA A 289 5.42 2.89 -13.07
CA ALA A 289 5.81 1.50 -12.81
C ALA A 289 5.55 1.13 -11.34
N ILE A 290 5.36 -0.16 -11.10
CA ILE A 290 5.13 -0.75 -9.79
C ILE A 290 5.57 -2.22 -9.79
N ASN A 291 5.80 -2.81 -8.61
CA ASN A 291 6.05 -4.24 -8.48
C ASN A 291 4.81 -5.07 -8.90
N PRO A 292 4.99 -6.23 -9.57
CA PRO A 292 3.89 -6.97 -10.19
C PRO A 292 2.93 -7.67 -9.21
N TYR A 293 3.18 -7.58 -7.92
CA TYR A 293 2.34 -8.11 -6.84
C TYR A 293 1.76 -7.03 -5.92
N ALA A 294 2.15 -5.76 -6.12
CA ALA A 294 1.77 -4.68 -5.21
C ALA A 294 0.35 -4.17 -5.47
N SER A 295 -0.28 -3.70 -4.40
CA SER A 295 -1.53 -2.92 -4.45
C SER A 295 -1.20 -1.51 -3.94
N PRO A 296 -0.89 -0.53 -4.82
CA PRO A 296 -0.42 0.77 -4.38
C PRO A 296 -1.56 1.64 -3.84
N LEU A 297 -1.44 2.16 -2.62
CA LEU A 297 -2.43 3.05 -1.99
C LEU A 297 -2.83 4.21 -2.90
N LYS A 298 -1.84 4.88 -3.48
CA LYS A 298 -2.06 6.04 -4.38
C LYS A 298 -3.02 5.75 -5.54
N LEU A 299 -3.08 4.51 -6.03
CA LEU A 299 -3.98 4.15 -7.12
C LEU A 299 -5.45 4.29 -6.69
N PHE A 300 -5.79 3.77 -5.52
CA PHE A 300 -7.14 3.85 -4.98
C PHE A 300 -7.52 5.29 -4.62
N GLU A 301 -6.54 6.08 -4.15
CA GLU A 301 -6.70 7.51 -3.90
C GLU A 301 -6.97 8.28 -5.19
N TYR A 302 -6.23 8.00 -6.27
CA TYR A 302 -6.46 8.59 -7.59
C TYR A 302 -7.83 8.22 -8.15
N MET A 303 -8.21 6.93 -8.04
CA MET A 303 -9.53 6.46 -8.45
C MET A 303 -10.64 7.17 -7.66
N ALA A 304 -10.53 7.25 -6.34
CA ALA A 304 -11.50 7.93 -5.47
C ALA A 304 -11.60 9.43 -5.78
N ALA A 305 -10.47 10.07 -6.08
CA ALA A 305 -10.41 11.47 -6.51
C ALA A 305 -10.99 11.72 -7.89
N GLY A 306 -11.38 10.67 -8.64
CA GLY A 306 -11.86 10.79 -10.01
C GLY A 306 -10.79 11.23 -11.00
N LEU A 307 -9.51 10.90 -10.74
CA LEU A 307 -8.41 11.26 -11.61
C LEU A 307 -8.19 10.18 -12.69
N PRO A 308 -8.13 10.55 -13.97
CA PRO A 308 -7.69 9.65 -15.02
C PRO A 308 -6.24 9.24 -14.74
N THR A 309 -5.97 7.94 -14.71
CA THR A 309 -4.68 7.40 -14.30
C THR A 309 -4.00 6.69 -15.48
N ILE A 310 -2.69 6.90 -15.63
CA ILE A 310 -1.84 6.07 -16.50
C ILE A 310 -1.10 5.10 -15.57
N ALA A 311 -1.18 3.80 -15.89
CA ALA A 311 -0.58 2.75 -15.11
C ALA A 311 0.02 1.65 -16.00
N PRO A 312 0.99 0.84 -15.48
CA PRO A 312 1.53 -0.27 -16.22
C PRO A 312 0.49 -1.37 -16.41
N ASP A 313 0.52 -1.97 -17.58
CA ASP A 313 -0.32 -3.11 -17.94
C ASP A 313 0.23 -4.39 -17.30
N GLN A 314 -0.24 -4.68 -16.08
CA GLN A 314 0.22 -5.78 -15.25
C GLN A 314 -0.96 -6.53 -14.61
N PRO A 315 -0.85 -7.85 -14.36
CA PRO A 315 -1.93 -8.66 -13.78
C PRO A 315 -2.52 -8.07 -12.50
N ASN A 316 -1.68 -7.66 -11.55
CA ASN A 316 -2.11 -7.07 -10.26
C ASN A 316 -2.92 -5.78 -10.42
N LEU A 317 -2.61 -4.95 -11.42
CA LEU A 317 -3.36 -3.71 -11.68
C LEU A 317 -4.61 -3.97 -12.51
N ARG A 318 -4.60 -4.96 -13.40
CA ARG A 318 -5.79 -5.40 -14.15
C ARG A 318 -6.89 -5.95 -13.26
N GLU A 319 -6.58 -6.30 -12.02
CA GLU A 319 -7.58 -6.67 -11.01
C GLU A 319 -8.54 -5.51 -10.70
N VAL A 320 -8.09 -4.27 -10.83
CA VAL A 320 -8.86 -3.05 -10.51
C VAL A 320 -8.98 -2.07 -11.66
N LEU A 321 -8.07 -2.12 -12.64
CA LEU A 321 -8.04 -1.24 -13.80
C LEU A 321 -8.37 -1.98 -15.10
N GLU A 322 -9.08 -1.27 -15.99
CA GLU A 322 -9.39 -1.70 -17.34
C GLU A 322 -9.04 -0.60 -18.34
N HIS A 323 -8.25 -0.96 -19.37
CA HIS A 323 -7.78 -0.02 -20.38
C HIS A 323 -8.96 0.66 -21.09
N ASP A 324 -8.86 1.97 -21.33
CA ASP A 324 -9.88 2.82 -21.94
C ASP A 324 -11.24 2.87 -21.22
N ARG A 325 -11.39 2.20 -20.08
CA ARG A 325 -12.62 2.25 -19.27
C ARG A 325 -12.46 3.12 -18.04
N ASN A 326 -11.47 2.85 -17.17
CA ASN A 326 -11.19 3.59 -15.94
C ASN A 326 -9.73 4.05 -15.78
N ALA A 327 -8.85 3.65 -16.71
CA ALA A 327 -7.45 4.05 -16.79
C ALA A 327 -6.90 3.89 -18.21
N LEU A 328 -5.71 4.44 -18.48
CA LEU A 328 -4.89 4.01 -19.62
C LEU A 328 -3.79 3.07 -19.12
N LEU A 329 -3.77 1.84 -19.61
CA LEU A 329 -2.75 0.86 -19.31
C LEU A 329 -1.70 0.84 -20.43
N VAL A 330 -0.42 0.84 -20.03
CA VAL A 330 0.74 0.91 -20.94
C VAL A 330 1.65 -0.28 -20.65
N PRO A 331 2.19 -0.98 -21.64
CA PRO A 331 3.14 -2.06 -21.39
C PRO A 331 4.29 -1.64 -20.48
N VAL A 332 4.73 -2.54 -19.61
CA VAL A 332 5.76 -2.25 -18.61
C VAL A 332 7.06 -1.79 -19.29
N GLY A 333 7.54 -0.61 -18.92
CA GLY A 333 8.80 -0.06 -19.45
C GLY A 333 8.69 0.54 -20.85
N ASP A 334 7.51 0.55 -21.47
CA ASP A 334 7.28 1.16 -22.78
C ASP A 334 7.18 2.69 -22.66
N GLY A 335 8.32 3.38 -22.82
CA GLY A 335 8.38 4.85 -22.80
C GLY A 335 7.61 5.50 -23.96
N ALA A 336 7.54 4.87 -25.14
CA ALA A 336 6.80 5.38 -26.28
C ALA A 336 5.29 5.29 -26.05
N GLY A 337 4.81 4.16 -25.52
CA GLY A 337 3.42 3.97 -25.13
C GLY A 337 3.02 4.91 -23.97
N LEU A 338 3.89 5.12 -22.98
CA LEU A 338 3.65 6.09 -21.92
C LEU A 338 3.48 7.51 -22.48
N ARG A 339 4.37 7.92 -23.38
CA ARG A 339 4.28 9.22 -24.04
C ARG A 339 2.96 9.36 -24.82
N ALA A 340 2.60 8.37 -25.64
CA ALA A 340 1.35 8.41 -26.40
C ALA A 340 0.11 8.49 -25.47
N ALA A 341 0.11 7.78 -24.34
CA ALA A 341 -0.95 7.86 -23.34
C ALA A 341 -1.02 9.25 -22.69
N LEU A 342 0.13 9.86 -22.39
CA LEU A 342 0.20 11.23 -21.85
C LEU A 342 -0.33 12.24 -22.88
N GLU A 343 0.12 12.19 -24.12
CA GLU A 343 -0.35 13.06 -25.20
C GLU A 343 -1.87 12.94 -25.39
N ARG A 344 -2.40 11.72 -25.38
CA ARG A 344 -3.84 11.44 -25.51
C ARG A 344 -4.62 12.06 -24.35
N LEU A 345 -4.21 11.85 -23.09
CA LEU A 345 -4.91 12.44 -21.93
C LEU A 345 -4.72 13.96 -21.85
N CYS A 346 -3.58 14.50 -22.24
CA CYS A 346 -3.39 15.95 -22.24
C CYS A 346 -4.24 16.65 -23.29
N GLY A 347 -4.45 16.03 -24.47
CA GLY A 347 -5.21 16.58 -25.58
C GLY A 347 -6.73 16.37 -25.51
N ASP A 348 -7.23 15.43 -24.71
CA ASP A 348 -8.64 15.05 -24.68
C ASP A 348 -9.25 15.19 -23.27
N GLU A 349 -9.96 16.29 -23.03
CA GLU A 349 -10.65 16.56 -21.78
C GLU A 349 -11.82 15.60 -21.54
N CYS A 350 -12.60 15.30 -22.60
CA CYS A 350 -13.73 14.37 -22.48
C CYS A 350 -13.27 12.98 -22.04
N LEU A 351 -12.13 12.52 -22.56
CA LEU A 351 -11.50 11.27 -22.15
C LEU A 351 -11.09 11.32 -20.68
N ARG A 352 -10.43 12.41 -20.24
CA ARG A 352 -10.04 12.57 -18.84
C ARG A 352 -11.24 12.47 -17.90
N LEU A 353 -12.30 13.22 -18.18
CA LEU A 353 -13.51 13.22 -17.37
C LEU A 353 -14.20 11.86 -17.36
N ARG A 354 -14.30 11.19 -18.49
CA ARG A 354 -14.92 9.87 -18.61
C ARG A 354 -14.16 8.80 -17.81
N LEU A 355 -12.84 8.72 -17.98
CA LEU A 355 -12.02 7.75 -17.27
C LEU A 355 -12.02 8.00 -15.76
N GLY A 356 -11.89 9.26 -15.34
CA GLY A 356 -11.90 9.65 -13.93
C GLY A 356 -13.24 9.35 -13.25
N ALA A 357 -14.35 9.71 -13.90
CA ALA A 357 -15.70 9.41 -13.39
C ALA A 357 -15.91 7.90 -13.22
N ARG A 358 -15.48 7.10 -14.21
CA ARG A 358 -15.60 5.64 -14.12
C ARG A 358 -14.70 5.06 -13.02
N ALA A 359 -13.46 5.54 -12.88
CA ALA A 359 -12.57 5.11 -11.81
C ALA A 359 -13.19 5.34 -10.44
N ARG A 360 -13.78 6.52 -10.21
CA ARG A 360 -14.48 6.83 -8.95
C ARG A 360 -15.70 5.95 -8.72
N SER A 361 -16.52 5.71 -9.75
CA SER A 361 -17.67 4.80 -9.68
C SER A 361 -17.24 3.39 -9.27
N ASP A 362 -16.16 2.87 -9.88
CA ASP A 362 -15.62 1.54 -9.56
C ASP A 362 -15.17 1.39 -8.11
N VAL A 363 -14.66 2.47 -7.46
CA VAL A 363 -14.32 2.45 -6.03
C VAL A 363 -15.56 2.18 -5.18
N LEU A 364 -16.67 2.83 -5.49
CA LEU A 364 -17.93 2.70 -4.73
C LEU A 364 -18.66 1.39 -5.06
N GLU A 365 -18.82 1.07 -6.34
CA GLU A 365 -19.53 -0.12 -6.81
C GLU A 365 -18.87 -1.43 -6.37
N ARG A 366 -17.55 -1.45 -6.33
CA ARG A 366 -16.74 -2.63 -5.95
C ARG A 366 -16.30 -2.61 -4.51
N ASP A 367 -16.72 -1.61 -3.74
CA ASP A 367 -16.37 -1.41 -2.34
C ASP A 367 -14.85 -1.47 -2.06
N LEU A 368 -14.07 -0.79 -2.92
CA LEU A 368 -12.62 -0.69 -2.77
C LEU A 368 -12.26 0.30 -1.64
N THR A 369 -12.83 0.07 -0.46
CA THR A 369 -12.72 0.90 0.72
C THR A 369 -12.12 0.12 1.89
N TRP A 370 -11.53 0.83 2.86
CA TRP A 370 -11.08 0.18 4.09
C TRP A 370 -12.21 -0.51 4.84
N ARG A 371 -13.43 0.06 4.76
CA ARG A 371 -14.63 -0.53 5.35
C ARG A 371 -15.04 -1.81 4.64
N GLY A 372 -14.91 -1.86 3.31
CA GLY A 372 -15.11 -3.07 2.52
C GLY A 372 -14.13 -4.16 2.89
N ASN A 373 -12.85 -3.81 3.00
CA ASN A 373 -11.80 -4.75 3.43
C ASN A 373 -12.08 -5.30 4.83
N ALA A 374 -12.45 -4.44 5.77
CA ALA A 374 -12.80 -4.86 7.13
C ALA A 374 -13.99 -5.83 7.13
N ARG A 375 -15.03 -5.59 6.32
CA ARG A 375 -16.17 -6.52 6.17
C ARG A 375 -15.73 -7.87 5.66
N ALA A 376 -14.93 -7.92 4.60
CA ALA A 376 -14.42 -9.18 4.04
C ALA A 376 -13.61 -9.98 5.06
N VAL A 377 -12.73 -9.34 5.81
CA VAL A 377 -11.96 -9.99 6.89
C VAL A 377 -12.89 -10.53 7.98
N ILE A 378 -13.88 -9.75 8.41
CA ILE A 378 -14.83 -10.15 9.46
C ILE A 378 -15.71 -11.32 9.01
N GLU A 379 -16.13 -11.37 7.77
CA GLU A 379 -16.89 -12.49 7.21
C GLU A 379 -16.08 -13.78 7.30
N VAL A 380 -14.85 -13.77 6.81
CA VAL A 380 -13.91 -14.91 6.86
C VAL A 380 -13.62 -15.32 8.31
N ALA A 381 -13.33 -14.36 9.19
CA ALA A 381 -13.05 -14.64 10.60
C ALA A 381 -14.27 -15.22 11.33
N SER A 382 -15.48 -14.74 11.01
CA SER A 382 -16.73 -15.23 11.60
C SER A 382 -17.00 -16.70 11.25
N GLU A 383 -16.68 -17.10 10.01
CA GLU A 383 -16.76 -18.50 9.57
C GLU A 383 -15.79 -19.37 10.39
N LEU A 384 -14.54 -18.93 10.52
CA LEU A 384 -13.52 -19.66 11.29
C LEU A 384 -13.90 -19.84 12.76
N VAL A 385 -14.42 -18.78 13.39
CA VAL A 385 -14.86 -18.80 14.78
C VAL A 385 -16.03 -19.78 14.96
N ARG A 386 -17.02 -19.73 14.08
CA ARG A 386 -18.17 -20.67 14.11
C ARG A 386 -17.71 -22.12 13.99
N THR A 387 -16.88 -22.43 13.01
CA THR A 387 -16.33 -23.77 12.79
C THR A 387 -15.59 -24.30 14.01
N ARG A 388 -14.76 -23.47 14.65
CA ARG A 388 -14.02 -23.88 15.87
C ARG A 388 -14.92 -24.07 17.08
N ARG A 389 -15.96 -23.24 17.26
CA ARG A 389 -16.95 -23.40 18.36
C ARG A 389 -17.74 -24.70 18.19
N SER A 390 -18.19 -25.02 16.97
CA SER A 390 -18.88 -26.27 16.68
C SER A 390 -18.00 -27.50 16.96
N ALA A 391 -16.72 -27.46 16.60
CA ALA A 391 -15.78 -28.55 16.88
C ALA A 391 -15.46 -28.75 18.38
N LYS A 392 -15.56 -27.69 19.20
CA LYS A 392 -15.39 -27.77 20.67
C LYS A 392 -16.66 -28.25 21.38
N GLY A 393 -17.85 -27.98 20.83
CA GLY A 393 -19.13 -28.39 21.41
C GLY A 393 -19.51 -29.88 21.14
N VAL A 394 -18.77 -30.56 20.30
CA VAL A 394 -18.95 -32.00 19.97
C VAL A 394 -18.03 -32.89 20.81
N ARG A 395 -17.20 -32.35 21.67
CA ARG A 395 -16.34 -33.06 22.61
C ARG A 395 -16.86 -32.90 24.05
#